data_60f3fd1bb8304ad96496d8da8b5392e9
#
_entry.id   60f3fd1bb8304ad96496d8da8b5392e9
#
_cell.length_a   1.000
_cell.length_b   1.000
_cell.length_c   1.000
_cell.angle_alpha   90.00
_cell.angle_beta   90.00
_cell.angle_gamma   90.00
#
_symmetry.space_group_name_H-M   'P 1'
#
loop_
_entity.id
_entity.type
_entity.pdbx_description
1 polymer ?
#
loop_
_entity_poly.entity_id
_entity_poly.type
_entity_poly.pdbx_seq_one_letter_code
_entity_poly.pdbx_strand_id
1 'polypeptide(L)'
;TQFALNHFGAEAPLFIENVNADENGKKEVILVDHNEKAQTADGIESAKILEVVDHHKFALTTDEPLKITADTVGCTCTLIYRLFKQAGITPSKKAAGLMMSAIISDTLLFKSPTCTPEDVEAVKELSKICGEENYEDYGMKLLIEGTSLSDKTPEEIITIDMKEFDMNGKKVAVAQVN
;
A
#
# COMPACT_ATOMS: atom_id res chain seq x y z
N THR A 1 -2.34 -7.25 -4.94
CA THR A 1 -2.57 -7.82 -6.26
C THR A 1 -3.26 -9.18 -6.17
N GLN A 2 -3.98 -9.58 -7.21
CA GLN A 2 -4.76 -10.82 -7.22
C GLN A 2 -3.87 -12.06 -7.00
N PHE A 3 -2.64 -12.05 -7.51
CA PHE A 3 -1.67 -13.11 -7.29
C PHE A 3 -1.45 -13.39 -5.78
N ALA A 4 -1.17 -12.36 -4.99
CA ALA A 4 -0.95 -12.51 -3.55
C ALA A 4 -2.21 -13.00 -2.81
N LEU A 5 -3.38 -12.46 -3.15
CA LEU A 5 -4.66 -12.91 -2.58
C LEU A 5 -4.90 -14.39 -2.86
N ASN A 6 -4.70 -14.83 -4.09
CA ASN A 6 -4.87 -16.22 -4.48
C ASN A 6 -3.86 -17.14 -3.79
N HIS A 7 -2.58 -16.73 -3.74
CA HIS A 7 -1.51 -17.53 -3.14
C HIS A 7 -1.73 -17.81 -1.65
N PHE A 8 -2.15 -16.78 -0.90
CA PHE A 8 -2.41 -16.91 0.54
C PHE A 8 -3.86 -17.23 0.89
N GLY A 9 -4.72 -17.47 -0.10
CA GLY A 9 -6.13 -17.78 0.10
C GLY A 9 -6.89 -16.67 0.84
N ALA A 10 -6.57 -15.42 0.53
CA ALA A 10 -7.22 -14.26 1.10
C ALA A 10 -8.31 -13.73 0.16
N GLU A 11 -9.38 -13.21 0.74
CA GLU A 11 -10.41 -12.52 -0.01
C GLU A 11 -10.00 -11.09 -0.30
N ALA A 12 -10.46 -10.54 -1.44
CA ALA A 12 -10.26 -9.14 -1.74
C ALA A 12 -10.96 -8.25 -0.70
N PRO A 13 -10.34 -7.13 -0.29
CA PRO A 13 -11.01 -6.17 0.58
C PRO A 13 -12.27 -5.63 -0.07
N LEU A 14 -13.22 -5.20 0.76
CA LEU A 14 -14.45 -4.57 0.31
C LEU A 14 -14.12 -3.22 -0.33
N PHE A 15 -14.64 -3.00 -1.52
CA PHE A 15 -14.57 -1.67 -2.14
C PHE A 15 -15.55 -0.73 -1.44
N ILE A 16 -15.04 0.41 -0.96
CA ILE A 16 -15.82 1.45 -0.30
C ILE A 16 -15.88 2.67 -1.23
N GLU A 17 -17.05 2.96 -1.76
CA GLU A 17 -17.24 4.09 -2.66
C GLU A 17 -17.12 5.44 -1.94
N ASN A 18 -17.65 5.54 -0.73
CA ASN A 18 -17.62 6.78 0.03
C ASN A 18 -17.64 6.54 1.55
N VAL A 19 -17.21 7.55 2.29
CA VAL A 19 -17.23 7.60 3.75
C VAL A 19 -18.03 8.78 4.26
N ASN A 20 -19.05 9.19 3.54
CA ASN A 20 -19.97 10.26 3.94
C ASN A 20 -20.60 9.98 5.30
N ALA A 21 -20.83 11.05 6.09
CA ALA A 21 -21.64 10.96 7.28
C ALA A 21 -23.06 10.50 6.94
N ASP A 22 -23.67 9.74 7.82
CA ASP A 22 -25.04 9.24 7.70
C ASP A 22 -25.88 9.62 8.94
N GLU A 23 -27.06 9.04 9.08
CA GLU A 23 -27.96 9.27 10.22
C GLU A 23 -27.35 8.91 11.59
N ASN A 24 -26.32 8.06 11.62
CA ASN A 24 -25.59 7.68 12.81
C ASN A 24 -24.40 8.61 13.11
N GLY A 25 -24.16 9.62 12.25
CA GLY A 25 -23.10 10.60 12.39
C GLY A 25 -21.93 10.41 11.45
N LYS A 26 -20.76 10.98 11.83
CA LYS A 26 -19.51 10.84 11.06
C LYS A 26 -19.00 9.40 11.12
N LYS A 27 -18.59 8.86 9.97
CA LYS A 27 -17.88 7.58 9.92
C LYS A 27 -16.47 7.75 10.48
N GLU A 28 -16.05 6.82 11.32
CA GLU A 28 -14.69 6.76 11.84
C GLU A 28 -13.82 5.94 10.87
N VAL A 29 -12.67 6.49 10.48
CA VAL A 29 -11.77 5.89 9.49
C VAL A 29 -10.32 5.88 9.97
N ILE A 30 -9.56 4.91 9.50
CA ILE A 30 -8.10 4.87 9.59
C ILE A 30 -7.57 4.92 8.17
N LEU A 31 -6.68 5.85 7.87
CA LEU A 31 -6.01 5.91 6.57
C LEU A 31 -4.74 5.06 6.63
N VAL A 32 -4.56 4.20 5.63
CA VAL A 32 -3.42 3.31 5.52
C VAL A 32 -2.80 3.45 4.13
N ASP A 33 -1.50 3.68 4.06
CA ASP A 33 -0.72 3.78 2.83
C ASP A 33 -1.06 4.99 1.95
N HIS A 34 -1.78 5.94 2.48
CA HIS A 34 -2.06 7.24 1.86
C HIS A 34 -2.53 8.24 2.91
N ASN A 35 -2.37 9.53 2.62
CA ASN A 35 -2.89 10.62 3.44
C ASN A 35 -3.35 11.82 2.60
N GLU A 36 -3.12 11.81 1.29
CA GLU A 36 -3.55 12.89 0.39
C GLU A 36 -5.04 12.75 0.05
N LYS A 37 -5.80 13.84 0.13
CA LYS A 37 -7.26 13.84 -0.14
C LYS A 37 -7.62 13.23 -1.51
N ALA A 38 -6.79 13.44 -2.51
CA ALA A 38 -7.03 12.92 -3.86
C ALA A 38 -6.96 11.38 -3.96
N GLN A 39 -6.43 10.71 -2.94
CA GLN A 39 -6.28 9.26 -2.89
C GLN A 39 -7.27 8.60 -1.92
N THR A 40 -8.05 9.40 -1.19
CA THR A 40 -9.05 8.89 -0.23
C THR A 40 -10.38 8.62 -0.91
N ALA A 41 -11.23 7.81 -0.26
CA ALA A 41 -12.61 7.63 -0.66
C ALA A 41 -13.40 8.95 -0.59
N ASP A 42 -14.41 9.11 -1.43
CA ASP A 42 -15.27 10.28 -1.44
C ASP A 42 -15.89 10.54 -0.06
N GLY A 43 -16.02 11.80 0.31
CA GLY A 43 -16.64 12.21 1.58
C GLY A 43 -15.69 12.18 2.77
N ILE A 44 -14.39 12.05 2.59
CA ILE A 44 -13.39 12.01 3.67
C ILE A 44 -13.44 13.28 4.55
N GLU A 45 -13.81 14.42 4.00
CA GLU A 45 -13.99 15.67 4.73
C GLU A 45 -15.13 15.65 5.75
N SER A 46 -16.08 14.73 5.59
CA SER A 46 -17.19 14.53 6.53
C SER A 46 -16.92 13.40 7.53
N ALA A 47 -15.88 12.61 7.33
CA ALA A 47 -15.50 11.54 8.22
C ALA A 47 -14.64 12.03 9.39
N LYS A 48 -14.48 11.19 10.42
CA LYS A 48 -13.55 11.40 11.51
C LYS A 48 -12.34 10.49 11.31
N ILE A 49 -11.20 11.06 10.99
CA ILE A 49 -9.96 10.32 10.87
C ILE A 49 -9.40 10.04 12.26
N LEU A 50 -9.30 8.77 12.65
CA LEU A 50 -8.78 8.35 13.95
C LEU A 50 -7.26 8.19 13.94
N GLU A 51 -6.74 7.61 12.88
CA GLU A 51 -5.32 7.31 12.75
C GLU A 51 -4.90 7.35 11.28
N VAL A 52 -3.63 7.68 11.05
CA VAL A 52 -2.94 7.50 9.77
C VAL A 52 -1.73 6.62 9.99
N VAL A 53 -1.57 5.56 9.17
CA VAL A 53 -0.38 4.72 9.12
C VAL A 53 0.19 4.82 7.70
N ASP A 54 1.31 5.51 7.52
CA ASP A 54 1.80 5.84 6.19
C ASP A 54 3.31 6.09 6.15
N HIS A 55 3.95 5.77 5.03
CA HIS A 55 5.37 6.01 4.78
C HIS A 55 5.63 7.10 3.74
N HIS A 56 4.57 7.68 3.18
CA HIS A 56 4.67 8.75 2.19
C HIS A 56 4.86 10.14 2.83
N LYS A 57 5.10 11.15 1.97
CA LYS A 57 5.03 12.55 2.40
C LYS A 57 3.63 12.87 2.92
N PHE A 58 3.53 13.72 3.93
CA PHE A 58 2.25 14.14 4.49
C PHE A 58 1.71 15.38 3.79
N ALA A 59 0.44 15.32 3.39
CA ALA A 59 -0.33 16.43 2.82
C ALA A 59 -1.77 16.45 3.40
N LEU A 60 -1.93 16.00 4.65
CA LEU A 60 -3.20 15.93 5.37
C LEU A 60 -3.43 17.20 6.18
N THR A 61 -4.65 17.74 6.12
CA THR A 61 -5.14 18.77 7.03
C THR A 61 -6.34 18.22 7.80
N THR A 62 -6.33 18.36 9.13
CA THR A 62 -7.39 17.88 10.00
C THR A 62 -7.78 18.96 11.01
N ASP A 63 -9.05 18.99 11.40
CA ASP A 63 -9.58 19.90 12.43
C ASP A 63 -9.43 19.31 13.85
N GLU A 64 -9.19 18.02 13.96
CA GLU A 64 -9.10 17.29 15.23
C GLU A 64 -7.75 16.59 15.37
N PRO A 65 -7.22 16.45 16.61
CA PRO A 65 -6.05 15.63 16.87
C PRO A 65 -6.29 14.18 16.46
N LEU A 66 -5.26 13.56 15.84
CA LEU A 66 -5.32 12.16 15.44
C LEU A 66 -3.98 11.47 15.74
N LYS A 67 -3.99 10.15 15.78
CA LYS A 67 -2.78 9.37 15.90
C LYS A 67 -2.11 9.24 14.54
N ILE A 68 -0.79 9.47 14.49
CA ILE A 68 0.01 9.28 13.28
C ILE A 68 1.11 8.27 13.58
N THR A 69 1.21 7.22 12.76
CA THR A 69 2.31 6.27 12.73
C THR A 69 3.00 6.40 11.39
N ALA A 70 4.16 7.07 11.37
CA ALA A 70 4.89 7.33 10.14
C ALA A 70 6.40 7.17 10.34
N ASP A 71 7.08 6.70 9.30
CA ASP A 71 8.53 6.63 9.26
C ASP A 71 9.00 6.49 7.80
N THR A 72 10.30 6.69 7.57
CA THR A 72 10.95 6.54 6.26
C THR A 72 11.34 5.08 6.04
N VAL A 73 10.39 4.25 5.68
CA VAL A 73 10.56 2.83 5.31
C VAL A 73 10.10 2.60 3.87
N GLY A 74 10.39 1.45 3.30
CA GLY A 74 10.06 1.13 1.92
C GLY A 74 8.58 0.81 1.68
N CYS A 75 7.83 0.45 2.74
CA CYS A 75 6.42 0.07 2.64
C CYS A 75 5.67 0.31 3.94
N THR A 76 4.43 0.76 3.86
CA THR A 76 3.55 0.89 5.04
C THR A 76 3.35 -0.42 5.80
N CYS A 77 3.39 -1.57 5.11
CA CYS A 77 3.28 -2.87 5.78
C CYS A 77 4.44 -3.17 6.74
N THR A 78 5.60 -2.55 6.58
CA THR A 78 6.70 -2.60 7.54
C THR A 78 6.30 -1.92 8.86
N LEU A 79 5.65 -0.76 8.79
CA LEU A 79 5.10 -0.07 9.96
C LEU A 79 4.01 -0.89 10.65
N ILE A 80 3.09 -1.48 9.86
CA ILE A 80 2.03 -2.33 10.39
C ILE A 80 2.64 -3.54 11.11
N TYR A 81 3.65 -4.18 10.54
CA TYR A 81 4.32 -5.30 11.20
C TYR A 81 5.06 -4.86 12.48
N ARG A 82 5.68 -3.67 12.49
CA ARG A 82 6.23 -3.06 13.71
C ARG A 82 5.17 -2.92 14.81
N LEU A 83 3.96 -2.47 14.46
CA LEU A 83 2.84 -2.37 15.40
C LEU A 83 2.43 -3.74 15.94
N PHE A 84 2.39 -4.79 15.13
CA PHE A 84 2.16 -6.17 15.60
C PHE A 84 3.21 -6.60 16.64
N LYS A 85 4.50 -6.34 16.36
CA LYS A 85 5.59 -6.65 17.30
C LYS A 85 5.47 -5.86 18.60
N GLN A 86 5.18 -4.57 18.54
CA GLN A 86 4.98 -3.72 19.73
C GLN A 86 3.80 -4.17 20.59
N ALA A 87 2.74 -4.67 19.97
CA ALA A 87 1.59 -5.22 20.68
C ALA A 87 1.82 -6.65 21.22
N GLY A 88 2.93 -7.30 20.86
CA GLY A 88 3.17 -8.71 21.20
C GLY A 88 2.24 -9.69 20.49
N ILE A 89 1.70 -9.30 19.34
CA ILE A 89 0.74 -10.10 18.56
C ILE A 89 1.45 -10.67 17.33
N THR A 90 1.27 -11.97 17.10
CA THR A 90 1.71 -12.61 15.86
C THR A 90 0.60 -12.51 14.83
N PRO A 91 0.86 -11.98 13.62
CA PRO A 91 -0.14 -11.93 12.56
C PRO A 91 -0.54 -13.35 12.11
N SER A 92 -1.75 -13.50 11.57
CA SER A 92 -2.15 -14.74 10.93
C SER A 92 -1.27 -15.03 9.70
N LYS A 93 -1.19 -16.31 9.28
CA LYS A 93 -0.42 -16.67 8.06
C LYS A 93 -0.84 -15.88 6.83
N LYS A 94 -2.15 -15.65 6.65
CA LYS A 94 -2.66 -14.84 5.54
C LYS A 94 -2.19 -13.39 5.63
N ALA A 95 -2.36 -12.75 6.79
CA ALA A 95 -1.92 -11.38 7.00
C ALA A 95 -0.40 -11.23 6.83
N ALA A 96 0.38 -12.16 7.37
CA ALA A 96 1.83 -12.17 7.20
C ALA A 96 2.23 -12.29 5.72
N GLY A 97 1.60 -13.18 4.97
CA GLY A 97 1.85 -13.35 3.55
C GLY A 97 1.50 -12.12 2.72
N LEU A 98 0.38 -11.46 3.01
CA LEU A 98 -0.02 -10.22 2.32
C LEU A 98 0.90 -9.06 2.66
N MET A 99 1.28 -8.88 3.93
CA MET A 99 2.25 -7.85 4.34
C MET A 99 3.61 -8.07 3.67
N MET A 100 4.10 -9.32 3.66
CA MET A 100 5.33 -9.70 2.96
C MET A 100 5.25 -9.35 1.47
N SER A 101 4.13 -9.66 0.82
CA SER A 101 3.90 -9.36 -0.60
C SER A 101 3.94 -7.86 -0.89
N ALA A 102 3.30 -7.05 -0.03
CA ALA A 102 3.32 -5.60 -0.17
C ALA A 102 4.74 -5.03 -0.04
N ILE A 103 5.49 -5.47 0.98
CA ILE A 103 6.89 -5.01 1.18
C ILE A 103 7.76 -5.39 -0.02
N ILE A 104 7.65 -6.62 -0.53
CA ILE A 104 8.39 -7.08 -1.71
C ILE A 104 8.03 -6.24 -2.95
N SER A 105 6.75 -5.94 -3.14
CA SER A 105 6.26 -5.13 -4.26
C SER A 105 6.83 -3.72 -4.23
N ASP A 106 6.67 -3.01 -3.13
CA ASP A 106 7.07 -1.61 -2.99
C ASP A 106 8.59 -1.42 -2.98
N THR A 107 9.30 -2.42 -2.46
CA THR A 107 10.78 -2.39 -2.44
C THR A 107 11.40 -3.00 -3.68
N LEU A 108 10.61 -3.49 -4.65
CA LEU A 108 11.09 -4.18 -5.85
C LEU A 108 12.07 -5.31 -5.49
N LEU A 109 11.66 -6.17 -4.56
CA LEU A 109 12.52 -7.22 -3.99
C LEU A 109 13.85 -6.63 -3.50
N PHE A 110 13.76 -5.59 -2.67
CA PHE A 110 14.87 -4.87 -2.02
C PHE A 110 15.78 -4.06 -2.95
N LYS A 111 15.40 -3.88 -4.22
CA LYS A 111 16.17 -3.11 -5.20
C LYS A 111 15.80 -1.63 -5.24
N SER A 112 14.65 -1.24 -4.67
CA SER A 112 14.23 0.14 -4.59
C SER A 112 15.19 0.97 -3.72
N PRO A 113 15.53 2.21 -4.10
CA PRO A 113 16.32 3.11 -3.26
C PRO A 113 15.62 3.49 -1.95
N THR A 114 14.30 3.28 -1.85
CA THR A 114 13.52 3.51 -0.63
C THR A 114 13.56 2.34 0.35
N CYS A 115 14.08 1.17 -0.08
CA CYS A 115 14.17 -0.02 0.79
C CYS A 115 15.12 0.23 1.96
N THR A 116 14.68 -0.15 3.15
CA THR A 116 15.46 -0.04 4.39
C THR A 116 15.82 -1.43 4.94
N PRO A 117 16.81 -1.54 5.84
CA PRO A 117 17.10 -2.79 6.53
C PRO A 117 15.90 -3.36 7.29
N GLU A 118 15.00 -2.51 7.78
CA GLU A 118 13.79 -2.94 8.48
C GLU A 118 12.80 -3.65 7.55
N ASP A 119 12.65 -3.18 6.30
CA ASP A 119 11.83 -3.86 5.30
C ASP A 119 12.34 -5.27 5.02
N VAL A 120 13.66 -5.41 4.87
CA VAL A 120 14.31 -6.72 4.65
C VAL A 120 14.09 -7.67 5.82
N GLU A 121 14.25 -7.18 7.05
CA GLU A 121 14.03 -8.00 8.25
C GLU A 121 12.57 -8.38 8.42
N ALA A 122 11.65 -7.44 8.16
CA ALA A 122 10.21 -7.70 8.19
C ALA A 122 9.82 -8.83 7.22
N VAL A 123 10.33 -8.81 5.99
CA VAL A 123 10.07 -9.89 5.01
C VAL A 123 10.59 -11.22 5.51
N LYS A 124 11.80 -11.30 6.07
CA LYS A 124 12.38 -12.54 6.60
C LYS A 124 11.58 -13.12 7.78
N GLU A 125 11.08 -12.27 8.65
CA GLU A 125 10.25 -12.69 9.78
C GLU A 125 8.85 -13.13 9.30
N LEU A 126 8.21 -12.33 8.43
CA LEU A 126 6.90 -12.62 7.88
C LEU A 126 6.87 -13.88 7.01
N SER A 127 7.95 -14.14 6.25
CA SER A 127 8.10 -15.36 5.44
C SER A 127 8.02 -16.63 6.29
N LYS A 128 8.66 -16.62 7.45
CA LYS A 128 8.59 -17.75 8.42
C LYS A 128 7.18 -17.91 8.99
N ILE A 129 6.49 -16.81 9.29
CA ILE A 129 5.13 -16.84 9.83
C ILE A 129 4.14 -17.39 8.81
N CYS A 130 4.21 -16.95 7.56
CA CYS A 130 3.28 -17.42 6.50
C CYS A 130 3.67 -18.79 5.94
N GLY A 131 4.91 -19.23 6.13
CA GLY A 131 5.43 -20.51 5.63
C GLY A 131 5.96 -20.43 4.19
N GLU A 132 6.24 -19.25 3.68
CA GLU A 132 6.84 -19.02 2.36
C GLU A 132 8.36 -18.80 2.55
N GLU A 133 9.11 -19.88 2.78
CA GLU A 133 10.54 -19.78 3.11
C GLU A 133 11.38 -19.28 1.93
N ASN A 134 10.94 -19.52 0.69
CA ASN A 134 11.61 -19.03 -0.52
C ASN A 134 10.97 -17.73 -1.00
N TYR A 135 10.99 -16.69 -0.15
CA TYR A 135 10.38 -15.39 -0.47
C TYR A 135 11.01 -14.69 -1.69
N GLU A 136 12.23 -15.02 -2.07
CA GLU A 136 12.88 -14.46 -3.25
C GLU A 136 12.22 -14.98 -4.54
N ASP A 137 12.02 -16.29 -4.64
CA ASP A 137 11.35 -16.94 -5.77
C ASP A 137 9.87 -16.53 -5.86
N TYR A 138 9.22 -16.49 -4.70
CA TYR A 138 7.86 -15.96 -4.58
C TYR A 138 7.78 -14.50 -5.05
N GLY A 139 8.71 -13.66 -4.59
CA GLY A 139 8.77 -12.24 -4.92
C GLY A 139 9.01 -11.99 -6.41
N MET A 140 9.86 -12.76 -7.05
CA MET A 140 10.04 -12.69 -8.50
C MET A 140 8.74 -13.00 -9.25
N LYS A 141 8.02 -14.05 -8.85
CA LYS A 141 6.72 -14.39 -9.45
C LYS A 141 5.69 -13.27 -9.22
N LEU A 142 5.63 -12.73 -7.99
CA LEU A 142 4.76 -11.61 -7.64
C LEU A 142 5.00 -10.39 -8.53
N LEU A 143 6.26 -10.02 -8.74
CA LEU A 143 6.64 -8.87 -9.58
C LEU A 143 6.30 -9.11 -11.05
N ILE A 144 6.60 -10.30 -11.58
CA ILE A 144 6.26 -10.67 -12.96
C ILE A 144 4.74 -10.60 -13.19
N GLU A 145 3.95 -11.17 -12.30
CA GLU A 145 2.48 -11.14 -12.40
C GLU A 145 1.92 -9.71 -12.21
N GLY A 146 2.57 -8.90 -11.36
CA GLY A 146 2.19 -7.50 -11.13
C GLY A 146 2.50 -6.58 -12.31
N THR A 147 3.50 -6.92 -13.12
CA THR A 147 3.93 -6.15 -14.30
C THR A 147 3.47 -6.77 -15.62
N SER A 148 2.67 -7.83 -15.58
CA SER A 148 2.13 -8.45 -16.80
C SER A 148 1.28 -7.45 -17.60
N LEU A 149 1.68 -7.23 -18.84
CA LEU A 149 1.00 -6.36 -19.80
C LEU A 149 0.17 -7.15 -20.83
N SER A 150 0.13 -8.49 -20.68
CA SER A 150 -0.48 -9.39 -21.66
C SER A 150 -1.97 -9.14 -21.92
N ASP A 151 -2.66 -8.61 -20.92
CA ASP A 151 -4.11 -8.37 -20.96
C ASP A 151 -4.47 -6.89 -21.21
N LYS A 152 -3.46 -6.04 -21.54
CA LYS A 152 -3.64 -4.60 -21.72
C LYS A 152 -3.51 -4.18 -23.18
N THR A 153 -4.33 -3.23 -23.58
CA THR A 153 -4.18 -2.55 -24.86
C THR A 153 -2.98 -1.60 -24.89
N PRO A 154 -2.42 -1.26 -26.05
CA PRO A 154 -1.34 -0.27 -26.14
C PRO A 154 -1.68 1.08 -25.51
N GLU A 155 -2.95 1.51 -25.61
CA GLU A 155 -3.44 2.74 -24.99
C GLU A 155 -3.42 2.66 -23.47
N GLU A 156 -3.86 1.53 -22.90
CA GLU A 156 -3.78 1.29 -21.45
C GLU A 156 -2.35 1.24 -20.95
N ILE A 157 -1.44 0.62 -21.71
CA ILE A 157 -0.02 0.54 -21.36
C ILE A 157 0.61 1.94 -21.30
N ILE A 158 0.33 2.80 -22.29
CA ILE A 158 0.87 4.17 -22.34
C ILE A 158 0.36 5.02 -21.18
N THR A 159 -0.85 4.74 -20.68
CA THR A 159 -1.49 5.51 -19.60
C THR A 159 -1.21 4.95 -18.21
N ILE A 160 -0.58 3.78 -18.09
CA ILE A 160 -0.14 3.24 -16.80
C ILE A 160 0.84 4.24 -16.15
N ASP A 161 0.54 4.65 -14.92
CA ASP A 161 1.35 5.58 -14.15
C ASP A 161 1.71 6.90 -14.90
N MET A 162 0.85 7.31 -15.84
CA MET A 162 1.02 8.56 -16.56
C MET A 162 0.71 9.75 -15.65
N LYS A 163 1.64 10.71 -15.59
CA LYS A 163 1.45 12.00 -14.90
C LYS A 163 1.50 13.13 -15.89
N GLU A 164 0.54 14.03 -15.82
CA GLU A 164 0.49 15.24 -16.63
C GLU A 164 1.09 16.43 -15.88
N PHE A 165 1.88 17.21 -16.58
CA PHE A 165 2.50 18.43 -16.08
C PHE A 165 2.19 19.60 -17.02
N ASP A 166 1.86 20.77 -16.47
CA ASP A 166 1.85 22.01 -17.24
C ASP A 166 3.25 22.67 -17.14
N MET A 167 3.91 22.76 -18.28
CA MET A 167 5.23 23.38 -18.40
C MET A 167 5.14 24.61 -19.30
N ASN A 168 4.94 25.79 -18.70
CA ASN A 168 4.82 27.06 -19.42
C ASN A 168 3.73 27.04 -20.51
N GLY A 169 2.54 26.53 -20.17
CA GLY A 169 1.39 26.43 -21.09
C GLY A 169 1.47 25.28 -22.09
N LYS A 170 2.45 24.38 -21.95
CA LYS A 170 2.53 23.12 -22.70
C LYS A 170 2.19 21.97 -21.76
N LYS A 171 1.24 21.14 -22.17
CA LYS A 171 0.95 19.88 -21.45
C LYS A 171 1.99 18.83 -21.83
N VAL A 172 2.68 18.31 -20.84
CA VAL A 172 3.66 17.22 -20.97
C VAL A 172 3.18 16.05 -20.15
N ALA A 173 3.03 14.89 -20.77
CA ALA A 173 2.72 13.65 -20.10
C ALA A 173 3.99 12.80 -19.98
N VAL A 174 4.23 12.24 -18.81
CA VAL A 174 5.33 11.30 -18.53
C VAL A 174 4.71 10.01 -18.02
N ALA A 175 5.00 8.91 -18.70
CA ALA A 175 4.58 7.57 -18.31
C ALA A 175 5.81 6.68 -18.10
N GLN A 176 5.71 5.75 -17.18
CA GLN A 176 6.73 4.73 -16.94
C GLN A 176 6.10 3.35 -17.04
N VAL A 177 6.77 2.46 -17.77
CA VAL A 177 6.42 1.04 -17.87
C VAL A 177 7.62 0.26 -17.36
N ASN A 178 7.43 -0.60 -16.36
CA ASN A 178 8.49 -1.41 -15.74
C ASN A 178 8.40 -2.85 -16.23
#